data_f1d306f1eaa6b798548eaccab5502c6b
#
_entry.id   f1d306f1eaa6b798548eaccab5502c6b
#
_cell.length_a   1.000
_cell.length_b   1.000
_cell.length_c   1.000
_cell.angle_alpha   90.00
_cell.angle_beta   90.00
_cell.angle_gamma   90.00
#
_symmetry.space_group_name_H-M   'P 1'
#
loop_
_entity.id
_entity.type
_entity.pdbx_description
1 polymer ?
#
loop_
_entity_poly.entity_id
_entity_poly.type
_entity_poly.pdbx_seq_one_letter_code
_entity_poly.pdbx_strand_id
1 'polypeptide(L)'
;MKHPLFAALAAPFLLAPFIALADPVAPDAAGALLYHPEHVEVVRYNAEGLSDQEVQILASVAQGQNYYAAVAFAPADGLMSEATVMAANHHSVEAARAAALAECESRRANPGRCVTVMEVRPAGWTPRDLQLSADATAAFGENFPEREGVMAISPSAGLWGMAAGVNAPAEALAACAEAPDAPAGDCVVVIAE
;
A
#
# COMPACT_ATOMS: atom_id res chain seq x y z
N MET A 1 52.25 -33.24 -29.55
CA MET A 1 51.24 -32.28 -30.01
C MET A 1 50.09 -32.31 -28.96
N LYS A 2 49.97 -31.27 -28.11
CA LYS A 2 48.96 -31.15 -27.07
C LYS A 2 47.94 -30.11 -27.50
N HIS A 3 46.67 -30.52 -27.72
CA HIS A 3 45.56 -29.62 -28.01
C HIS A 3 44.98 -29.04 -26.72
N PRO A 4 44.76 -27.73 -26.58
CA PRO A 4 44.00 -27.19 -25.46
C PRO A 4 42.51 -27.31 -25.71
N LEU A 5 41.76 -27.89 -24.74
CA LEU A 5 40.30 -27.82 -24.70
C LEU A 5 39.91 -26.41 -24.23
N PHE A 6 39.18 -25.70 -25.05
CA PHE A 6 38.46 -24.49 -24.63
C PHE A 6 37.11 -24.92 -24.05
N ALA A 7 36.95 -24.72 -22.72
CA ALA A 7 35.66 -24.84 -22.05
C ALA A 7 34.89 -23.52 -22.22
N ALA A 8 33.78 -23.58 -22.97
CA ALA A 8 32.85 -22.46 -23.07
C ALA A 8 31.98 -22.39 -21.80
N LEU A 9 32.15 -21.36 -21.01
CA LEU A 9 31.23 -21.04 -19.93
C LEU A 9 29.96 -20.41 -20.48
N ALA A 10 28.86 -21.16 -20.47
CA ALA A 10 27.52 -20.63 -20.72
C ALA A 10 27.02 -19.92 -19.42
N ALA A 11 26.92 -18.61 -19.45
CA ALA A 11 26.30 -17.84 -18.39
C ALA A 11 24.76 -18.00 -18.46
N PRO A 12 24.06 -18.29 -17.35
CA PRO A 12 22.60 -18.31 -17.35
C PRO A 12 22.07 -16.89 -17.47
N PHE A 13 21.29 -16.63 -18.50
CA PHE A 13 20.52 -15.40 -18.65
C PHE A 13 19.35 -15.47 -17.65
N LEU A 14 19.43 -14.73 -16.54
CA LEU A 14 18.32 -14.53 -15.63
C LEU A 14 17.32 -13.60 -16.32
N LEU A 15 16.22 -14.15 -16.85
CA LEU A 15 15.06 -13.36 -17.23
C LEU A 15 14.42 -12.83 -15.95
N ALA A 16 14.62 -11.54 -15.66
CA ALA A 16 13.82 -10.85 -14.67
C ALA A 16 12.34 -10.82 -15.15
N PRO A 17 11.37 -11.13 -14.28
CA PRO A 17 9.97 -10.98 -14.63
C PRO A 17 9.68 -9.51 -14.94
N PHE A 18 9.25 -9.21 -16.14
CA PHE A 18 8.64 -7.92 -16.47
C PHE A 18 7.31 -7.86 -15.73
N ILE A 19 7.22 -7.03 -14.69
CA ILE A 19 5.95 -6.64 -14.11
C ILE A 19 5.31 -5.71 -15.14
N ALA A 20 4.33 -6.24 -15.89
CA ALA A 20 3.49 -5.42 -16.74
C ALA A 20 2.71 -4.48 -15.81
N LEU A 21 3.03 -3.17 -15.82
CA LEU A 21 2.17 -2.16 -15.23
C LEU A 21 0.88 -2.17 -16.03
N ALA A 22 -0.26 -2.20 -15.34
CA ALA A 22 -1.55 -2.02 -15.98
C ALA A 22 -1.60 -0.62 -16.62
N ASP A 23 -2.26 -0.49 -17.76
CA ASP A 23 -2.49 0.81 -18.38
C ASP A 23 -3.27 1.72 -17.41
N PRO A 24 -2.99 3.03 -17.37
CA PRO A 24 -3.74 3.96 -16.54
C PRO A 24 -5.24 3.92 -16.86
N VAL A 25 -6.05 4.04 -15.82
CA VAL A 25 -7.51 4.06 -15.95
C VAL A 25 -7.95 5.46 -16.37
N ALA A 26 -8.92 5.55 -17.30
CA ALA A 26 -9.51 6.83 -17.65
C ALA A 26 -10.28 7.44 -16.46
N PRO A 27 -10.29 8.78 -16.26
CA PRO A 27 -10.88 9.43 -15.09
C PRO A 27 -12.35 9.05 -14.84
N ASP A 28 -13.17 9.00 -15.90
CA ASP A 28 -14.58 8.62 -15.79
C ASP A 28 -14.75 7.17 -15.29
N ALA A 29 -13.90 6.26 -15.73
CA ALA A 29 -13.90 4.88 -15.28
C ALA A 29 -13.34 4.74 -13.85
N ALA A 30 -12.36 5.55 -13.49
CA ALA A 30 -11.76 5.56 -12.15
C ALA A 30 -12.80 5.86 -11.07
N GLY A 31 -13.65 6.89 -11.27
CA GLY A 31 -14.71 7.25 -10.32
C GLY A 31 -15.66 6.09 -9.99
N ALA A 32 -15.95 5.21 -10.96
CA ALA A 32 -16.82 4.04 -10.74
C ALA A 32 -16.12 2.89 -9.98
N LEU A 33 -14.79 2.88 -9.96
CA LEU A 33 -13.99 1.86 -9.27
C LEU A 33 -13.68 2.22 -7.82
N LEU A 34 -13.75 3.50 -7.44
CA LEU A 34 -13.37 3.97 -6.13
C LEU A 34 -14.48 3.75 -5.08
N TYR A 35 -14.09 3.69 -3.82
CA TYR A 35 -14.99 3.60 -2.68
C TYR A 35 -15.22 4.98 -2.07
N HIS A 36 -16.29 5.11 -1.27
CA HIS A 36 -16.50 6.34 -0.51
C HIS A 36 -15.40 6.50 0.55
N PRO A 37 -14.70 7.66 0.61
CA PRO A 37 -13.51 7.79 1.46
C PRO A 37 -13.78 7.70 2.96
N GLU A 38 -15.00 7.99 3.42
CA GLU A 38 -15.36 8.02 4.83
C GLU A 38 -16.03 6.72 5.35
N HIS A 39 -16.40 5.80 4.46
CA HIS A 39 -17.12 4.59 4.87
C HIS A 39 -16.15 3.42 5.02
N VAL A 40 -15.94 3.00 6.26
CA VAL A 40 -15.00 1.92 6.60
C VAL A 40 -15.67 0.75 7.28
N GLU A 41 -15.09 -0.43 7.13
CA GLU A 41 -15.36 -1.64 7.92
C GLU A 41 -14.07 -2.15 8.55
N VAL A 42 -14.18 -2.67 9.79
CA VAL A 42 -13.06 -3.26 10.52
C VAL A 42 -13.17 -4.78 10.48
N VAL A 43 -12.21 -5.42 9.82
CA VAL A 43 -12.07 -6.87 9.79
C VAL A 43 -11.14 -7.30 10.91
N ARG A 44 -11.57 -8.26 11.74
CA ARG A 44 -10.82 -8.79 12.88
C ARG A 44 -10.29 -10.17 12.56
N TYR A 45 -9.05 -10.42 12.91
CA TYR A 45 -8.42 -11.72 12.82
C TYR A 45 -8.23 -12.31 14.22
N ASN A 46 -8.33 -13.63 14.32
CA ASN A 46 -8.07 -14.31 15.57
C ASN A 46 -6.57 -14.24 15.86
N ALA A 47 -6.19 -13.70 17.01
CA ALA A 47 -4.79 -13.56 17.42
C ALA A 47 -4.59 -14.13 18.82
N GLU A 48 -3.68 -15.08 18.96
CA GLU A 48 -3.22 -15.56 20.27
C GLU A 48 -2.58 -14.40 21.03
N GLY A 49 -2.86 -14.32 22.34
CA GLY A 49 -2.26 -13.32 23.21
C GLY A 49 -3.07 -12.02 23.36
N LEU A 50 -4.25 -11.90 22.74
CA LEU A 50 -5.18 -10.79 22.98
C LEU A 50 -6.44 -11.26 23.72
N SER A 51 -6.82 -10.54 24.77
CA SER A 51 -8.12 -10.67 25.42
C SER A 51 -9.22 -10.00 24.59
N ASP A 52 -10.48 -10.39 24.83
CA ASP A 52 -11.65 -9.77 24.17
C ASP A 52 -11.70 -8.25 24.39
N GLN A 53 -11.28 -7.77 25.57
CA GLN A 53 -11.23 -6.35 25.88
C GLN A 53 -10.20 -5.61 25.02
N GLU A 54 -9.00 -6.18 24.85
CA GLU A 54 -7.95 -5.60 24.00
C GLU A 54 -8.38 -5.57 22.54
N VAL A 55 -9.04 -6.63 22.06
CA VAL A 55 -9.61 -6.67 20.71
C VAL A 55 -10.65 -5.56 20.51
N GLN A 56 -11.51 -5.29 21.51
CA GLN A 56 -12.49 -4.20 21.43
C GLN A 56 -11.82 -2.83 21.40
N ILE A 57 -10.78 -2.61 22.21
CA ILE A 57 -10.00 -1.35 22.21
C ILE A 57 -9.37 -1.12 20.84
N LEU A 58 -8.66 -2.12 20.31
CA LEU A 58 -8.06 -2.02 18.98
C LEU A 58 -9.10 -1.73 17.89
N ALA A 59 -10.24 -2.41 17.93
CA ALA A 59 -11.31 -2.19 16.96
C ALA A 59 -11.88 -0.77 17.03
N SER A 60 -12.00 -0.20 18.24
CA SER A 60 -12.46 1.18 18.42
C SER A 60 -11.46 2.19 17.84
N VAL A 61 -10.15 1.95 17.99
CA VAL A 61 -9.11 2.78 17.38
C VAL A 61 -9.09 2.63 15.87
N ALA A 62 -9.21 1.40 15.37
CA ALA A 62 -9.21 1.08 13.95
C ALA A 62 -10.40 1.72 13.21
N GLN A 63 -11.58 1.80 13.84
CA GLN A 63 -12.78 2.40 13.26
C GLN A 63 -12.61 3.88 12.86
N GLY A 64 -11.70 4.59 13.51
CA GLY A 64 -11.40 6.00 13.23
C GLY A 64 -10.28 6.21 12.21
N GLN A 65 -9.81 5.16 11.55
CA GLN A 65 -8.70 5.24 10.61
C GLN A 65 -9.15 5.26 9.15
N ASN A 66 -8.37 5.93 8.32
CA ASN A 66 -8.54 5.88 6.88
C ASN A 66 -8.22 4.49 6.33
N TYR A 67 -9.02 4.00 5.38
CA TYR A 67 -8.72 2.77 4.67
C TYR A 67 -7.57 3.03 3.64
N TYR A 68 -6.84 2.10 3.25
CA TYR A 68 -6.65 0.76 3.76
C TYR A 68 -5.68 0.82 4.94
N ALA A 69 -6.03 0.15 6.03
CA ALA A 69 -5.16 0.08 7.18
C ALA A 69 -5.01 -1.36 7.69
N ALA A 70 -3.93 -1.61 8.43
CA ALA A 70 -3.71 -2.86 9.12
C ALA A 70 -3.06 -2.63 10.49
N VAL A 71 -3.44 -3.45 11.47
CA VAL A 71 -2.81 -3.49 12.78
C VAL A 71 -2.02 -4.78 12.89
N ALA A 72 -0.74 -4.67 13.24
CA ALA A 72 0.14 -5.79 13.56
C ALA A 72 0.67 -5.64 14.99
N PHE A 73 0.95 -6.77 15.67
CA PHE A 73 1.62 -6.79 16.95
C PHE A 73 2.45 -8.06 17.12
N ALA A 74 3.39 -8.04 18.05
CA ALA A 74 4.19 -9.19 18.45
C ALA A 74 3.57 -9.85 19.69
N PRO A 75 2.97 -11.08 19.58
CA PRO A 75 2.33 -11.73 20.73
C PRO A 75 3.25 -11.92 21.92
N ALA A 76 4.55 -12.18 21.68
CA ALA A 76 5.54 -12.37 22.74
C ALA A 76 5.87 -11.07 23.51
N ASP A 77 5.60 -9.91 22.93
CA ASP A 77 5.85 -8.60 23.54
C ASP A 77 4.59 -8.00 24.19
N GLY A 78 3.41 -8.50 23.80
CA GLY A 78 2.11 -8.02 24.27
C GLY A 78 1.64 -6.75 23.59
N LEU A 79 0.35 -6.43 23.78
CA LEU A 79 -0.33 -5.33 23.10
C LEU A 79 0.28 -3.94 23.38
N MET A 80 0.76 -3.72 24.60
CA MET A 80 1.28 -2.41 25.02
C MET A 80 2.74 -2.18 24.65
N SER A 81 3.34 -3.05 23.84
CA SER A 81 4.71 -2.90 23.36
C SER A 81 4.80 -1.93 22.17
N GLU A 82 6.01 -1.43 21.91
CA GLU A 82 6.30 -0.62 20.72
C GLU A 82 6.11 -1.38 19.41
N ALA A 83 6.08 -2.73 19.46
CA ALA A 83 5.80 -3.58 18.33
C ALA A 83 4.32 -3.68 17.96
N THR A 84 3.42 -3.00 18.69
CA THR A 84 2.03 -2.81 18.26
C THR A 84 1.94 -1.62 17.33
N VAL A 85 1.74 -1.89 16.06
CA VAL A 85 1.83 -0.91 14.97
C VAL A 85 0.55 -0.89 14.16
N MET A 86 0.16 0.30 13.74
CA MET A 86 -0.88 0.51 12.73
C MET A 86 -0.29 1.26 11.53
N ALA A 87 -0.42 0.66 10.35
CA ALA A 87 -0.19 1.34 9.08
C ALA A 87 -1.56 1.65 8.45
N ALA A 88 -1.81 2.91 8.10
CA ALA A 88 -3.10 3.37 7.60
C ALA A 88 -2.96 4.20 6.32
N ASN A 89 -4.08 4.39 5.61
CA ASN A 89 -4.16 5.22 4.42
C ASN A 89 -3.25 4.76 3.26
N HIS A 90 -3.09 3.45 3.10
CA HIS A 90 -2.40 2.85 1.96
C HIS A 90 -3.34 2.71 0.75
N HIS A 91 -2.80 2.31 -0.41
CA HIS A 91 -3.61 2.11 -1.62
C HIS A 91 -4.18 0.68 -1.73
N SER A 92 -3.80 -0.23 -0.84
CA SER A 92 -4.36 -1.58 -0.77
C SER A 92 -4.24 -2.17 0.64
N VAL A 93 -5.06 -3.17 0.94
CA VAL A 93 -4.98 -3.93 2.20
C VAL A 93 -3.64 -4.65 2.31
N GLU A 94 -3.13 -5.16 1.19
CA GLU A 94 -1.86 -5.88 1.11
C GLU A 94 -0.69 -4.97 1.46
N ALA A 95 -0.67 -3.74 0.93
CA ALA A 95 0.36 -2.74 1.24
C ALA A 95 0.31 -2.33 2.72
N ALA A 96 -0.88 -2.02 3.25
CA ALA A 96 -1.06 -1.69 4.66
C ALA A 96 -0.58 -2.82 5.59
N ARG A 97 -0.94 -4.07 5.26
CA ARG A 97 -0.49 -5.25 6.01
C ARG A 97 1.03 -5.41 5.96
N ALA A 98 1.63 -5.30 4.78
CA ALA A 98 3.07 -5.42 4.61
C ALA A 98 3.81 -4.34 5.41
N ALA A 99 3.36 -3.09 5.37
CA ALA A 99 3.92 -1.99 6.14
C ALA A 99 3.80 -2.21 7.67
N ALA A 100 2.61 -2.57 8.16
CA ALA A 100 2.40 -2.83 9.59
C ALA A 100 3.26 -3.99 10.09
N LEU A 101 3.36 -5.09 9.33
CA LEU A 101 4.19 -6.23 9.71
C LEU A 101 5.67 -5.89 9.70
N ALA A 102 6.15 -5.19 8.68
CA ALA A 102 7.56 -4.78 8.59
C ALA A 102 7.97 -3.89 9.76
N GLU A 103 7.13 -2.92 10.09
CA GLU A 103 7.38 -2.01 11.20
C GLU A 103 7.30 -2.73 12.57
N CYS A 104 6.32 -3.62 12.76
CA CYS A 104 6.23 -4.47 13.94
C CYS A 104 7.49 -5.34 14.09
N GLU A 105 7.95 -6.02 13.03
CA GLU A 105 9.16 -6.86 13.05
C GLU A 105 10.41 -6.04 13.40
N SER A 106 10.48 -4.77 12.99
CA SER A 106 11.61 -3.88 13.31
C SER A 106 11.65 -3.48 14.78
N ARG A 107 10.50 -3.47 15.46
CA ARG A 107 10.34 -2.98 16.85
C ARG A 107 10.23 -4.09 17.89
N ARG A 108 9.97 -5.34 17.49
CA ARG A 108 9.81 -6.43 18.46
C ARG A 108 11.09 -6.69 19.24
N ALA A 109 10.94 -6.92 20.54
CA ALA A 109 12.04 -7.17 21.46
C ALA A 109 12.26 -8.67 21.73
N ASN A 110 11.20 -9.48 21.70
CA ASN A 110 11.26 -10.91 22.04
C ASN A 110 11.23 -11.82 20.81
N PRO A 111 11.75 -13.06 20.92
CA PRO A 111 11.65 -14.04 19.84
C PRO A 111 10.18 -14.34 19.48
N GLY A 112 9.92 -14.54 18.22
CA GLY A 112 8.60 -14.75 17.67
C GLY A 112 8.44 -13.99 16.37
N ARG A 113 7.23 -13.86 15.87
CA ARG A 113 6.93 -13.07 14.68
C ARG A 113 5.71 -12.20 14.93
N CYS A 114 5.62 -11.10 14.22
CA CYS A 114 4.46 -10.27 14.20
C CYS A 114 3.29 -10.92 13.47
N VAL A 115 2.08 -10.61 13.90
CA VAL A 115 0.84 -11.08 13.28
C VAL A 115 -0.10 -9.92 13.03
N THR A 116 -0.82 -9.96 11.91
CA THR A 116 -1.90 -9.00 11.64
C THR A 116 -3.13 -9.40 12.44
N VAL A 117 -3.73 -8.44 13.14
CA VAL A 117 -4.90 -8.68 14.00
C VAL A 117 -6.15 -7.96 13.53
N MET A 118 -5.99 -6.86 12.80
CA MET A 118 -7.11 -6.11 12.21
C MET A 118 -6.73 -5.52 10.87
N GLU A 119 -7.75 -5.28 10.06
CA GLU A 119 -7.67 -4.47 8.85
C GLU A 119 -8.84 -3.49 8.82
N VAL A 120 -8.59 -2.31 8.28
CA VAL A 120 -9.61 -1.33 7.94
C VAL A 120 -9.74 -1.29 6.43
N ARG A 121 -10.93 -1.56 5.95
CA ARG A 121 -11.26 -1.61 4.52
C ARG A 121 -12.38 -0.62 4.21
N PRO A 122 -12.54 -0.22 2.95
CA PRO A 122 -13.80 0.42 2.54
C PRO A 122 -14.98 -0.49 2.87
N ALA A 123 -16.11 0.08 3.27
CA ALA A 123 -17.32 -0.71 3.54
C ALA A 123 -17.77 -1.45 2.27
N GLY A 124 -18.03 -2.75 2.40
CA GLY A 124 -18.38 -3.62 1.27
C GLY A 124 -17.25 -3.88 0.29
N TRP A 125 -16.01 -3.83 0.76
CA TRP A 125 -14.82 -4.00 -0.08
C TRP A 125 -14.77 -5.34 -0.82
N THR A 126 -14.42 -5.24 -2.08
CA THR A 126 -14.00 -6.35 -2.94
C THR A 126 -12.77 -5.92 -3.74
N PRO A 127 -11.87 -6.82 -4.14
CA PRO A 127 -10.73 -6.45 -4.99
C PRO A 127 -11.19 -5.76 -6.27
N ARG A 128 -10.52 -4.65 -6.64
CA ARG A 128 -10.76 -3.87 -7.87
C ARG A 128 -9.44 -3.56 -8.55
N ASP A 129 -9.48 -3.36 -9.84
CA ASP A 129 -8.29 -3.07 -10.66
C ASP A 129 -7.62 -1.74 -10.28
N LEU A 130 -8.42 -0.76 -9.82
CA LEU A 130 -7.92 0.47 -9.24
C LEU A 130 -8.30 0.55 -7.77
N GLN A 131 -7.31 0.77 -6.92
CA GLN A 131 -7.50 1.03 -5.49
C GLN A 131 -6.68 2.27 -5.11
N LEU A 132 -7.31 3.21 -4.42
CA LEU A 132 -6.67 4.40 -3.87
C LEU A 132 -6.91 4.47 -2.37
N SER A 133 -5.97 5.03 -1.62
CA SER A 133 -6.18 5.36 -0.21
C SER A 133 -7.39 6.30 -0.03
N ALA A 134 -7.89 6.42 1.18
CA ALA A 134 -9.03 7.32 1.46
C ALA A 134 -8.71 8.76 1.08
N ASP A 135 -7.50 9.25 1.44
CA ASP A 135 -7.08 10.61 1.11
C ASP A 135 -6.90 10.81 -0.41
N ALA A 136 -6.27 9.84 -1.09
CA ALA A 136 -6.13 9.90 -2.54
C ALA A 136 -7.49 9.85 -3.26
N THR A 137 -8.44 9.08 -2.74
CA THR A 137 -9.81 9.02 -3.26
C THR A 137 -10.55 10.35 -3.07
N ALA A 138 -10.45 10.95 -1.88
CA ALA A 138 -11.03 12.26 -1.61
C ALA A 138 -10.42 13.34 -2.52
N ALA A 139 -9.09 13.36 -2.61
CA ALA A 139 -8.37 14.31 -3.47
C ALA A 139 -8.73 14.15 -4.96
N PHE A 140 -8.87 12.91 -5.44
CA PHE A 140 -9.35 12.64 -6.79
C PHE A 140 -10.75 13.23 -7.02
N GLY A 141 -11.68 12.99 -6.09
CA GLY A 141 -13.06 13.48 -6.22
C GLY A 141 -13.20 15.00 -6.15
N GLU A 142 -12.31 15.67 -5.42
CA GLU A 142 -12.38 17.12 -5.18
C GLU A 142 -11.53 17.95 -6.13
N ASN A 143 -10.38 17.44 -6.53
CA ASN A 143 -9.32 18.26 -7.13
C ASN A 143 -8.71 17.67 -8.41
N PHE A 144 -9.24 16.54 -8.94
CA PHE A 144 -8.68 15.99 -10.18
C PHE A 144 -8.88 16.98 -11.35
N PRO A 145 -7.83 17.28 -12.11
CA PRO A 145 -7.92 18.24 -13.21
C PRO A 145 -8.90 17.81 -14.31
N GLU A 146 -9.74 18.73 -14.78
CA GLU A 146 -10.74 18.45 -15.83
C GLU A 146 -10.15 18.17 -17.21
N ARG A 147 -8.89 18.53 -17.44
CA ARG A 147 -8.21 18.35 -18.74
C ARG A 147 -6.77 17.93 -18.49
N GLU A 148 -6.33 16.97 -19.31
CA GLU A 148 -4.96 16.46 -19.27
C GLU A 148 -4.50 16.12 -17.85
N GLY A 149 -5.46 15.62 -17.02
CA GLY A 149 -5.22 15.24 -15.65
C GLY A 149 -4.52 13.91 -15.53
N VAL A 150 -3.56 13.81 -14.62
CA VAL A 150 -2.81 12.59 -14.31
C VAL A 150 -2.71 12.44 -12.80
N MET A 151 -2.90 11.21 -12.32
CA MET A 151 -2.64 10.83 -10.93
C MET A 151 -1.65 9.67 -10.87
N ALA A 152 -0.63 9.82 -10.03
CA ALA A 152 0.35 8.81 -9.70
C ALA A 152 0.22 8.41 -8.23
N ILE A 153 0.54 7.15 -7.92
CA ILE A 153 0.57 6.60 -6.55
C ILE A 153 1.85 5.82 -6.31
N SER A 154 2.23 5.68 -5.04
CA SER A 154 3.22 4.72 -4.58
C SER A 154 2.49 3.46 -4.09
N PRO A 155 2.53 2.33 -4.81
CA PRO A 155 1.83 1.10 -4.41
C PRO A 155 2.23 0.57 -3.03
N SER A 156 3.46 0.80 -2.58
CA SER A 156 3.96 0.33 -1.27
C SER A 156 3.64 1.28 -0.12
N ALA A 157 3.41 2.57 -0.41
CA ALA A 157 3.10 3.59 0.59
C ALA A 157 1.78 4.29 0.23
N GLY A 158 1.11 4.95 1.12
CA GLY A 158 -0.14 5.66 0.83
C GLY A 158 0.03 7.00 0.09
N LEU A 159 1.16 7.19 -0.59
CA LEU A 159 1.57 8.44 -1.23
C LEU A 159 0.97 8.59 -2.63
N TRP A 160 0.67 9.81 -3.01
CA TRP A 160 0.10 10.12 -4.31
C TRP A 160 0.51 11.53 -4.77
N GLY A 161 0.37 11.77 -6.09
CA GLY A 161 0.55 13.08 -6.69
C GLY A 161 -0.39 13.26 -7.87
N MET A 162 -0.81 14.49 -8.12
CA MET A 162 -1.63 14.87 -9.27
C MET A 162 -1.02 16.05 -10.00
N ALA A 163 -1.20 16.07 -11.31
CA ALA A 163 -0.78 17.19 -12.17
C ALA A 163 -1.69 17.31 -13.40
N ALA A 164 -1.56 18.40 -14.14
CA ALA A 164 -2.29 18.63 -15.39
C ALA A 164 -1.38 19.21 -16.46
N GLY A 165 -1.73 18.96 -17.73
CA GLY A 165 -1.04 19.53 -18.89
C GLY A 165 0.02 18.60 -19.49
N VAL A 166 0.78 19.14 -20.44
CA VAL A 166 1.70 18.36 -21.30
C VAL A 166 2.73 17.53 -20.52
N ASN A 167 3.19 18.04 -19.35
CA ASN A 167 4.17 17.37 -18.51
C ASN A 167 3.54 16.61 -17.32
N ALA A 168 2.20 16.52 -17.26
CA ALA A 168 1.48 15.96 -16.12
C ALA A 168 1.97 14.60 -15.64
N PRO A 169 2.33 13.62 -16.50
CA PRO A 169 2.85 12.34 -16.01
C PRO A 169 4.14 12.49 -15.19
N ALA A 170 5.08 13.30 -15.64
CA ALA A 170 6.34 13.50 -14.93
C ALA A 170 6.14 14.30 -13.63
N GLU A 171 5.27 15.32 -13.66
CA GLU A 171 4.95 16.14 -12.50
C GLU A 171 4.15 15.38 -11.43
N ALA A 172 3.20 14.53 -11.82
CA ALA A 172 2.46 13.67 -10.90
C ALA A 172 3.38 12.62 -10.22
N LEU A 173 4.30 12.02 -10.98
CA LEU A 173 5.31 11.11 -10.43
C LEU A 173 6.25 11.82 -9.46
N ALA A 174 6.70 13.04 -9.79
CA ALA A 174 7.54 13.85 -8.90
C ALA A 174 6.78 14.21 -7.61
N ALA A 175 5.55 14.69 -7.72
CA ALA A 175 4.71 15.02 -6.56
C ALA A 175 4.45 13.80 -5.65
N CYS A 176 4.25 12.61 -6.23
CA CYS A 176 4.14 11.35 -5.48
C CYS A 176 5.44 11.02 -4.74
N ALA A 177 6.61 11.25 -5.36
CA ALA A 177 7.91 10.89 -4.80
C ALA A 177 8.47 11.92 -3.79
N GLU A 178 8.01 13.15 -3.81
CA GLU A 178 8.50 14.25 -2.96
C GLU A 178 7.92 14.26 -1.53
N ALA A 179 7.06 13.31 -1.17
CA ALA A 179 6.53 13.24 0.19
C ALA A 179 7.67 12.99 1.21
N PRO A 180 7.67 13.69 2.37
CA PRO A 180 8.82 13.76 3.29
C PRO A 180 9.35 12.42 3.80
N ASP A 181 8.49 11.39 3.84
CA ASP A 181 8.80 10.06 4.36
C ASP A 181 8.69 8.98 3.26
N ALA A 182 8.69 9.37 1.99
CA ALA A 182 8.48 8.45 0.88
C ALA A 182 9.71 7.57 0.61
N PRO A 183 9.54 6.24 0.51
CA PRO A 183 10.51 5.44 -0.20
C PRO A 183 10.47 5.84 -1.68
N ALA A 184 11.49 6.59 -2.11
CA ALA A 184 11.61 7.00 -3.50
C ALA A 184 11.66 5.76 -4.42
N GLY A 185 10.87 5.73 -5.46
CA GLY A 185 11.12 4.89 -6.61
C GLY A 185 10.04 3.91 -7.05
N ASP A 186 8.90 3.81 -6.37
CA ASP A 186 7.79 2.93 -6.80
C ASP A 186 6.54 3.68 -7.28
N CYS A 187 6.60 5.01 -7.43
CA CYS A 187 5.49 5.79 -7.95
C CYS A 187 5.16 5.41 -9.40
N VAL A 188 3.89 5.16 -9.67
CA VAL A 188 3.35 4.79 -10.98
C VAL A 188 2.11 5.60 -11.31
N VAL A 189 1.93 5.93 -12.59
CA VAL A 189 0.70 6.57 -13.07
C VAL A 189 -0.42 5.55 -13.08
N VAL A 190 -1.56 5.87 -12.45
CA VAL A 190 -2.72 4.98 -12.34
C VAL A 190 -3.99 5.56 -12.95
N ILE A 191 -4.11 6.88 -13.07
CA ILE A 191 -5.20 7.55 -13.75
C ILE A 191 -4.61 8.56 -14.73
N ALA A 192 -5.07 8.52 -15.96
CA ALA A 192 -4.72 9.50 -17.00
C ALA A 192 -5.86 9.64 -18.01
N GLU A 193 -5.99 10.87 -18.58
CA GLU A 193 -6.91 11.18 -19.67
C GLU A 193 -6.38 10.66 -21.03
#